data_65c4d2fb72ff25f4801f8eabac9ad208
#
_entry.id   65c4d2fb72ff25f4801f8eabac9ad208
#
_cell.length_a   1.000
_cell.length_b   1.000
_cell.length_c   1.000
_cell.angle_alpha   90.00
_cell.angle_beta   90.00
_cell.angle_gamma   90.00
#
_symmetry.space_group_name_H-M   'P 1'
#
loop_
_entity.id
_entity.type
_entity.pdbx_description
1 polymer ?
#
loop_
_entity_poly.entity_id
_entity_poly.type
_entity_poly.pdbx_seq_one_letter_code
_entity_poly.pdbx_strand_id
1 'polypeptide(L)'
;MKQYVVDQLRYPDYERLKAFLDQTYGPAEIGGIYWICLEEGLLTPVQAEHRECHPLAAAIDLQETRLSLELLVRTRSRIRCGCIAYADEQQRSWLIDRVDRMLAQLEISV
;
A
#
# COMPACT_ATOMS: atom_id res chain seq x y z
N MET A 1 6.80 12.56 -4.20
CA MET A 1 6.46 11.33 -3.49
C MET A 1 6.97 10.13 -4.28
N LYS A 2 7.73 9.26 -3.64
CA LYS A 2 8.15 8.01 -4.27
C LYS A 2 6.97 7.05 -4.26
N GLN A 3 6.69 6.45 -5.41
CA GLN A 3 5.56 5.54 -5.54
C GLN A 3 5.79 4.53 -6.65
N TYR A 4 5.09 3.40 -6.54
CA TYR A 4 5.06 2.38 -7.56
C TYR A 4 3.69 2.47 -8.25
N VAL A 5 3.69 2.76 -9.55
CA VAL A 5 2.48 3.06 -10.30
C VAL A 5 2.23 2.00 -11.36
N VAL A 6 1.01 1.49 -11.37
CA VAL A 6 0.49 0.63 -12.43
C VAL A 6 -0.60 1.44 -13.13
N ASP A 7 -0.35 1.84 -14.36
CA ASP A 7 -1.29 2.68 -15.11
C ASP A 7 -1.93 1.94 -16.28
N GLN A 8 -2.73 2.67 -17.05
CA GLN A 8 -3.43 2.12 -18.22
C GLN A 8 -4.31 0.92 -17.87
N LEU A 9 -4.91 0.95 -16.69
CA LEU A 9 -5.90 -0.06 -16.31
C LEU A 9 -7.14 0.12 -17.16
N ARG A 10 -7.72 -1.01 -17.56
CA ARG A 10 -9.04 -1.02 -18.19
C ARG A 10 -10.10 -1.03 -17.10
N TYR A 11 -11.29 -0.57 -17.44
CA TYR A 11 -12.35 -0.47 -16.44
C TYR A 11 -12.68 -1.82 -15.76
N PRO A 12 -12.75 -2.95 -16.48
CA PRO A 12 -12.94 -4.24 -15.82
C PRO A 12 -11.81 -4.59 -14.85
N ASP A 13 -10.57 -4.19 -15.15
CA ASP A 13 -9.44 -4.39 -14.25
C ASP A 13 -9.60 -3.56 -12.98
N TYR A 14 -10.02 -2.32 -13.12
CA TYR A 14 -10.31 -1.45 -11.98
C TYR A 14 -11.39 -2.06 -11.09
N GLU A 15 -12.48 -2.57 -11.68
CA GLU A 15 -13.56 -3.17 -10.91
C GLU A 15 -13.09 -4.40 -10.13
N ARG A 16 -12.25 -5.24 -10.75
CA ARG A 16 -11.69 -6.42 -10.07
C ARG A 16 -10.75 -6.03 -8.94
N LEU A 17 -9.91 -5.03 -9.17
CA LEU A 17 -9.01 -4.52 -8.14
C LEU A 17 -9.80 -3.93 -6.98
N LYS A 18 -10.82 -3.13 -7.27
CA LYS A 18 -11.65 -2.53 -6.24
C LYS A 18 -12.32 -3.61 -5.37
N ALA A 19 -12.92 -4.61 -6.00
CA ALA A 19 -13.56 -5.70 -5.26
C ALA A 19 -12.57 -6.47 -4.39
N PHE A 20 -11.39 -6.76 -4.92
CA PHE A 20 -10.34 -7.46 -4.19
C PHE A 20 -9.84 -6.65 -2.99
N LEU A 21 -9.56 -5.36 -3.20
CA LEU A 21 -9.05 -4.48 -2.15
C LEU A 21 -10.10 -4.24 -1.07
N ASP A 22 -11.35 -4.03 -1.45
CA ASP A 22 -12.46 -3.87 -0.50
C ASP A 22 -12.56 -5.09 0.41
N GLN A 23 -12.44 -6.28 -0.16
CA GLN A 23 -12.54 -7.53 0.58
C GLN A 23 -11.31 -7.80 1.45
N THR A 24 -10.13 -7.47 0.97
CA THR A 24 -8.85 -7.80 1.63
C THR A 24 -8.49 -6.78 2.71
N TYR A 25 -8.68 -5.49 2.44
CA TYR A 25 -8.23 -4.41 3.31
C TYR A 25 -9.38 -3.57 3.87
N GLY A 26 -10.62 -3.95 3.59
CA GLY A 26 -11.79 -3.18 3.99
C GLY A 26 -12.13 -2.09 2.97
N PRO A 27 -13.33 -1.48 3.09
CA PRO A 27 -13.75 -0.44 2.15
C PRO A 27 -12.75 0.71 2.10
N ALA A 28 -12.60 1.29 0.89
CA ALA A 28 -11.70 2.40 0.70
C ALA A 28 -12.11 3.62 1.52
N GLU A 29 -11.13 4.36 1.98
CA GLU A 29 -11.35 5.70 2.51
C GLU A 29 -11.63 6.66 1.36
N ILE A 30 -12.02 7.89 1.68
CA ILE A 30 -12.31 8.93 0.70
C ILE A 30 -11.15 9.04 -0.30
N GLY A 31 -11.49 9.04 -1.60
CA GLY A 31 -10.49 9.13 -2.66
C GLY A 31 -9.93 7.80 -3.13
N GLY A 32 -10.47 6.67 -2.65
CA GLY A 32 -9.99 5.35 -3.11
C GLY A 32 -8.72 4.89 -2.42
N ILE A 33 -8.52 5.27 -1.17
CA ILE A 33 -7.30 4.95 -0.42
C ILE A 33 -7.50 3.68 0.41
N TYR A 34 -6.57 2.75 0.24
CA TYR A 34 -6.47 1.53 1.06
C TYR A 34 -5.14 1.52 1.78
N TRP A 35 -5.06 0.77 2.88
CA TRP A 35 -3.85 0.70 3.70
C TRP A 35 -3.34 -0.72 3.79
N ILE A 36 -2.07 -0.92 3.41
CA ILE A 36 -1.38 -2.19 3.59
C ILE A 36 -0.51 -2.07 4.84
N CYS A 37 -0.84 -2.84 5.89
CA CYS A 37 -0.05 -2.86 7.11
C CYS A 37 1.20 -3.71 6.90
N LEU A 38 2.35 -3.21 7.35
CA LEU A 38 3.59 -3.96 7.30
C LEU A 38 3.67 -4.94 8.48
N GLU A 39 4.21 -6.11 8.22
CA GLU A 39 4.50 -7.09 9.26
C GLU A 39 5.59 -6.56 10.19
N GLU A 40 5.53 -6.93 11.47
CA GLU A 40 6.50 -6.45 12.46
C GLU A 40 7.95 -6.75 12.07
N GLY A 41 8.20 -7.92 11.47
CA GLY A 41 9.54 -8.30 11.06
C GLY A 41 10.13 -7.44 9.94
N LEU A 42 9.31 -6.61 9.28
CA LEU A 42 9.75 -5.70 8.23
C LEU A 42 10.06 -4.30 8.75
N LEU A 43 9.69 -3.99 9.98
CA LEU A 43 9.89 -2.65 10.53
C LEU A 43 11.37 -2.38 10.78
N THR A 44 11.79 -1.13 10.54
CA THR A 44 13.12 -0.69 10.94
C THR A 44 13.21 -0.62 12.46
N PRO A 45 14.42 -0.59 13.06
CA PRO A 45 14.53 -0.48 14.51
C PRO A 45 13.78 0.72 15.09
N VAL A 46 13.84 1.88 14.43
CA VAL A 46 13.12 3.07 14.89
C VAL A 46 11.61 2.81 14.85
N GLN A 47 11.12 2.23 13.77
CA GLN A 47 9.68 1.93 13.63
C GLN A 47 9.23 0.91 14.67
N ALA A 48 10.04 -0.12 14.90
CA ALA A 48 9.70 -1.16 15.88
C ALA A 48 9.58 -0.61 17.29
N GLU A 49 10.39 0.38 17.64
CA GLU A 49 10.36 1.02 18.96
C GLU A 49 9.15 1.93 19.16
N HIS A 50 8.57 2.46 18.10
CA HIS A 50 7.41 3.36 18.16
C HIS A 50 6.10 2.59 18.23
N ARG A 51 5.93 1.81 19.28
CA ARG A 51 4.77 0.91 19.43
C ARG A 51 3.43 1.63 19.42
N GLU A 52 3.37 2.84 19.94
CA GLU A 52 2.15 3.65 19.94
C GLU A 52 1.72 4.10 18.54
N CYS A 53 2.62 3.99 17.58
CA CYS A 53 2.34 4.32 16.16
C CYS A 53 1.87 3.12 15.36
N HIS A 54 1.94 1.91 15.92
CA HIS A 54 1.56 0.70 15.19
C HIS A 54 0.05 0.59 15.02
N PRO A 55 -0.40 -0.04 13.94
CA PRO A 55 0.40 -0.60 12.86
C PRO A 55 0.92 0.48 11.92
N LEU A 56 2.11 0.25 11.36
CA LEU A 56 2.62 1.10 10.29
C LEU A 56 2.16 0.56 8.95
N ALA A 57 1.90 1.45 8.00
CA ALA A 57 1.26 1.07 6.76
C ALA A 57 1.72 1.92 5.59
N ALA A 58 1.48 1.42 4.40
CA ALA A 58 1.66 2.15 3.15
C ALA A 58 0.30 2.25 2.45
N ALA A 59 0.07 3.36 1.77
CA ALA A 59 -1.20 3.63 1.10
C ALA A 59 -1.22 3.12 -0.33
N ILE A 60 -2.35 2.55 -0.73
CA ILE A 60 -2.67 2.29 -2.13
C ILE A 60 -3.77 3.28 -2.51
N ASP A 61 -3.54 4.00 -3.60
CA ASP A 61 -4.51 4.91 -4.19
C ASP A 61 -5.02 4.28 -5.49
N LEU A 62 -6.28 3.83 -5.48
CA LEU A 62 -6.88 3.21 -6.66
C LEU A 62 -7.80 4.19 -7.36
N GLN A 63 -7.48 4.48 -8.63
CA GLN A 63 -8.30 5.27 -9.53
C GLN A 63 -8.72 4.39 -10.72
N GLU A 64 -9.65 4.89 -11.54
CA GLU A 64 -10.23 4.07 -12.61
C GLU A 64 -9.20 3.54 -13.62
N THR A 65 -8.13 4.30 -13.86
CA THR A 65 -7.11 3.93 -14.85
C THR A 65 -5.74 3.65 -14.24
N ARG A 66 -5.62 3.78 -12.91
CA ARG A 66 -4.30 3.74 -12.28
C ARG A 66 -4.39 3.25 -10.83
N LEU A 67 -3.40 2.48 -10.44
CA LEU A 67 -3.16 2.13 -9.04
C LEU A 67 -1.78 2.68 -8.66
N SER A 68 -1.71 3.40 -7.55
CA SER A 68 -0.44 3.94 -7.04
C SER A 68 -0.21 3.40 -5.63
N LEU A 69 0.94 2.77 -5.43
CA LEU A 69 1.41 2.36 -4.11
C LEU A 69 2.40 3.42 -3.63
N GLU A 70 2.05 4.16 -2.59
CA GLU A 70 2.97 5.12 -1.98
C GLU A 70 4.03 4.36 -1.20
N LEU A 71 5.30 4.69 -1.44
CA LEU A 71 6.41 4.03 -0.77
C LEU A 71 6.82 4.75 0.51
N LEU A 72 5.89 5.44 1.13
CA LEU A 72 6.05 6.08 2.42
C LEU A 72 5.40 5.22 3.50
N VAL A 73 6.23 4.68 4.39
CA VAL A 73 5.76 3.89 5.53
C VAL A 73 5.45 4.83 6.67
N ARG A 74 4.21 4.80 7.15
CA ARG A 74 3.76 5.77 8.15
C ARG A 74 2.70 5.21 9.09
N THR A 75 2.54 5.88 10.22
CA THR A 75 1.42 5.66 11.11
C THR A 75 0.21 6.43 10.61
N ARG A 76 -0.97 5.88 10.81
CA ARG A 76 -2.22 6.55 10.46
C ARG A 76 -2.73 7.45 11.59
N SER A 77 -2.17 7.31 12.78
CA SER A 77 -2.62 8.03 13.97
C SER A 77 -1.95 9.39 14.15
N ARG A 78 -0.89 9.68 13.39
CA ARG A 78 -0.14 10.93 13.54
C ARG A 78 0.31 11.42 12.16
N ILE A 79 0.31 12.75 11.99
CA ILE A 79 0.79 13.37 10.75
C ILE A 79 2.30 13.42 10.72
N ARG A 80 2.94 13.57 11.90
CA ARG A 80 4.40 13.64 12.02
C ARG A 80 4.89 12.73 13.13
N CYS A 81 5.90 11.94 12.80
CA CYS A 81 6.60 11.12 13.77
C CYS A 81 7.94 10.71 13.14
N GLY A 82 8.95 10.51 13.98
CA GLY A 82 10.26 10.05 13.52
C GLY A 82 10.26 8.66 12.91
N CYS A 83 9.19 7.88 13.12
CA CYS A 83 9.04 6.56 12.50
C CYS A 83 8.56 6.63 11.04
N ILE A 84 8.06 7.77 10.59
CA ILE A 84 7.58 7.95 9.22
C ILE A 84 8.78 8.13 8.30
N ALA A 85 8.92 7.25 7.33
CA ALA A 85 10.05 7.28 6.40
C ALA A 85 9.69 6.54 5.13
N TYR A 86 10.41 6.87 4.05
CA TYR A 86 10.29 6.07 2.84
C TYR A 86 10.75 4.64 3.11
N ALA A 87 10.09 3.70 2.43
CA ALA A 87 10.42 2.29 2.54
C ALA A 87 11.90 2.05 2.22
N ASP A 88 12.55 1.25 3.07
CA ASP A 88 13.89 0.77 2.75
C ASP A 88 13.79 -0.30 1.63
N GLU A 89 14.92 -0.83 1.21
CA GLU A 89 14.95 -1.80 0.10
C GLU A 89 14.08 -3.03 0.39
N GLN A 90 14.18 -3.58 1.58
CA GLN A 90 13.42 -4.77 1.96
C GLN A 90 11.92 -4.48 2.02
N GLN A 91 11.53 -3.38 2.63
CA GLN A 91 10.14 -2.96 2.72
C GLN A 91 9.56 -2.68 1.33
N ARG A 92 10.32 -1.97 0.49
CA ARG A 92 9.90 -1.66 -0.87
C ARG A 92 9.67 -2.93 -1.68
N SER A 93 10.61 -3.87 -1.63
CA SER A 93 10.48 -5.13 -2.36
C SER A 93 9.25 -5.91 -1.91
N TRP A 94 8.99 -5.95 -0.60
CA TRP A 94 7.83 -6.62 -0.05
C TRP A 94 6.52 -5.99 -0.52
N LEU A 95 6.46 -4.65 -0.46
CA LEU A 95 5.25 -3.91 -0.87
C LEU A 95 4.97 -4.07 -2.37
N ILE A 96 5.99 -3.92 -3.21
CA ILE A 96 5.84 -4.06 -4.66
C ILE A 96 5.42 -5.49 -5.01
N ASP A 97 6.04 -6.49 -4.36
CA ASP A 97 5.69 -7.88 -4.59
C ASP A 97 4.22 -8.16 -4.25
N ARG A 98 3.68 -7.55 -3.20
CA ARG A 98 2.27 -7.69 -2.85
C ARG A 98 1.36 -7.18 -3.95
N VAL A 99 1.69 -6.03 -4.54
CA VAL A 99 0.91 -5.47 -5.65
C VAL A 99 1.03 -6.37 -6.88
N ASP A 100 2.24 -6.80 -7.22
CA ASP A 100 2.46 -7.63 -8.40
C ASP A 100 1.73 -8.98 -8.28
N ARG A 101 1.74 -9.59 -7.10
CA ARG A 101 1.02 -10.83 -6.86
C ARG A 101 -0.50 -10.66 -6.96
N MET A 102 -1.00 -9.53 -6.49
CA MET A 102 -2.42 -9.20 -6.61
C MET A 102 -2.84 -9.13 -8.08
N LEU A 103 -2.06 -8.43 -8.89
CA LEU A 103 -2.32 -8.33 -10.32
C LEU A 103 -2.29 -9.70 -10.99
N ALA A 104 -1.30 -10.53 -10.66
CA ALA A 104 -1.19 -11.88 -11.21
C ALA A 104 -2.37 -12.75 -10.79
N GLN A 105 -2.76 -12.68 -9.53
CA GLN A 105 -3.90 -13.45 -9.01
C GLN A 105 -5.21 -13.08 -9.70
N LEU A 106 -5.38 -11.80 -10.02
CA LEU A 106 -6.56 -11.29 -10.70
C LEU A 106 -6.45 -11.39 -12.23
N GLU A 107 -5.34 -11.93 -12.73
CA GLU A 107 -5.08 -12.08 -14.16
C GLU A 107 -5.13 -10.76 -14.91
N ILE A 108 -4.58 -9.71 -14.31
CA ILE A 108 -4.50 -8.39 -14.90
C ILE A 108 -3.13 -8.22 -15.54
N SER A 109 -3.12 -8.02 -16.85
CA SER A 109 -1.90 -7.74 -17.62
C SER A 109 -1.74 -6.24 -17.77
N VAL A 110 -0.56 -5.75 -17.46
CA VAL A 110 -0.22 -4.32 -17.58
C VAL A 110 1.13 -4.13 -18.25
#